data_12c0dfbb67c1b3b22648b5cd982f94f1
#
_entry.id   12c0dfbb67c1b3b22648b5cd982f94f1
#
_cell.length_a   1.000
_cell.length_b   1.000
_cell.length_c   1.000
_cell.angle_alpha   90.00
_cell.angle_beta   90.00
_cell.angle_gamma   90.00
#
_symmetry.space_group_name_H-M   'P 1'
#
loop_
_entity.id
_entity.type
_entity.pdbx_description
1 polymer ?
#
loop_
_entity_poly.entity_id
_entity_poly.type
_entity_poly.pdbx_seq_one_letter_code
_entity_poly.pdbx_strand_id
1 'polypeptide(L)'
;MACVSGFRALTPALPVDGTRAAVEIEVYTLLQADQMASNNKPAFAPRDRTWHPKGLTPAYNSSVLRSPKRSLLQMPPSLSETSGPVFDHNMLGDNDADMLCNAVVDGDPVGERIVVSGRVLDEYARPQAGVLIEVWQANAGGRYRHVRDGYLAPLDKNFSGYGRCISDERGNYSFRTIRPGPYPFPNNGPAWRPAHIHLSLFGAAFAQRLVTQFYFEGDPLIRHCAIVNAVSDPAAVDRLIARLDLDNAVPFDALAYRFDIVLRGRNETPFDAEHG
;
A
#
# COMPACT_ATOMS: atom_id res chain seq x y z
N MET A 1 40.60 39.58 -7.02
CA MET A 1 40.40 40.70 -6.04
C MET A 1 39.36 40.18 -5.06
N ALA A 2 39.77 39.64 -3.94
CA ALA A 2 39.96 40.29 -2.64
C ALA A 2 38.62 40.80 -2.13
N CYS A 3 38.14 40.50 -0.97
CA CYS A 3 38.77 40.35 0.32
C CYS A 3 37.86 39.67 1.36
N VAL A 4 38.49 38.94 2.21
CA VAL A 4 38.06 38.34 3.45
C VAL A 4 38.04 39.38 4.60
N SER A 5 37.10 39.29 5.53
CA SER A 5 37.27 39.69 6.90
C SER A 5 36.16 39.02 7.73
N GLY A 6 36.34 38.10 8.66
CA GLY A 6 37.18 38.24 9.84
C GLY A 6 36.21 38.52 11.02
N PHE A 7 35.47 37.48 11.55
CA PHE A 7 34.80 37.60 12.84
C PHE A 7 35.69 36.96 13.93
N ARG A 8 36.30 37.81 14.76
CA ARG A 8 36.92 37.41 16.03
C ARG A 8 35.83 37.10 17.04
N ALA A 9 35.78 35.90 17.52
CA ALA A 9 35.02 35.53 18.68
C ALA A 9 35.71 36.09 19.94
N LEU A 10 35.01 36.91 20.69
CA LEU A 10 35.38 37.33 22.05
C LEU A 10 35.00 36.18 22.99
N THR A 11 35.99 35.50 23.54
CA THR A 11 35.82 34.55 24.64
C THR A 11 35.74 35.35 25.97
N PRO A 12 34.67 35.21 26.76
CA PRO A 12 34.67 35.75 28.11
C PRO A 12 35.52 34.89 29.04
N ALA A 13 36.32 35.53 29.88
CA ALA A 13 37.10 34.88 30.91
C ALA A 13 36.18 34.24 31.96
N LEU A 14 36.51 33.03 32.36
CA LEU A 14 35.67 32.18 33.21
C LEU A 14 36.19 32.12 34.64
N PRO A 15 35.33 32.10 35.66
CA PRO A 15 35.76 31.98 37.05
C PRO A 15 36.21 30.54 37.38
N VAL A 16 37.22 30.44 38.23
CA VAL A 16 37.87 29.19 38.62
C VAL A 16 37.36 28.80 40.01
N ASP A 17 36.19 28.19 40.08
CA ASP A 17 35.76 27.44 41.24
C ASP A 17 34.74 26.37 40.91
N GLY A 18 34.49 25.43 41.80
CA GLY A 18 33.81 24.14 41.59
C GLY A 18 32.35 24.18 41.15
N THR A 19 31.79 25.36 40.87
CA THR A 19 30.43 25.56 40.38
C THR A 19 30.32 25.33 38.85
N ARG A 20 31.47 25.41 38.17
CA ARG A 20 31.52 25.30 36.70
C ARG A 20 31.21 23.90 36.18
N ALA A 21 31.70 22.87 36.88
CA ALA A 21 31.46 21.47 36.48
C ALA A 21 29.98 21.07 36.62
N ALA A 22 29.31 21.60 37.64
CA ALA A 22 27.87 21.32 37.83
C ALA A 22 26.99 21.96 36.75
N VAL A 23 27.29 23.22 36.36
CA VAL A 23 26.55 23.92 35.31
C VAL A 23 26.82 23.32 33.94
N GLU A 24 28.07 22.91 33.65
CA GLU A 24 28.40 22.23 32.37
C GLU A 24 27.70 20.84 32.25
N ILE A 25 27.61 20.11 33.34
CA ILE A 25 26.88 18.82 33.37
C ILE A 25 25.38 19.04 33.18
N GLU A 26 24.81 20.06 33.82
CA GLU A 26 23.39 20.37 33.74
C GLU A 26 23.00 20.86 32.31
N VAL A 27 23.81 21.72 31.70
CA VAL A 27 23.64 22.18 30.31
C VAL A 27 23.84 21.04 29.33
N TYR A 28 24.81 20.14 29.54
CA TYR A 28 25.04 18.99 28.69
C TYR A 28 23.88 17.99 28.81
N THR A 29 23.34 17.78 29.99
CA THR A 29 22.19 16.91 30.26
C THR A 29 20.91 17.51 29.65
N LEU A 30 20.71 18.81 29.70
CA LEU A 30 19.58 19.50 29.07
C LEU A 30 19.69 19.49 27.56
N LEU A 31 20.89 19.67 26.97
CA LEU A 31 21.13 19.57 25.54
C LEU A 31 20.95 18.13 25.02
N GLN A 32 21.38 17.14 25.80
CA GLN A 32 21.12 15.74 25.45
C GLN A 32 19.63 15.35 25.57
N ALA A 33 18.94 15.89 26.61
CA ALA A 33 17.49 15.67 26.74
C ALA A 33 16.70 16.33 25.61
N ASP A 34 17.11 17.52 25.17
CA ASP A 34 16.50 18.24 24.05
C ASP A 34 16.83 17.54 22.70
N GLN A 35 18.05 17.03 22.53
CA GLN A 35 18.42 16.21 21.37
C GLN A 35 17.69 14.85 21.37
N MET A 36 17.53 14.21 22.54
CA MET A 36 16.73 12.99 22.64
C MET A 36 15.24 13.26 22.43
N ALA A 37 14.71 14.39 22.89
CA ALA A 37 13.33 14.81 22.62
C ALA A 37 13.12 15.20 21.15
N SER A 38 14.12 15.82 20.49
CA SER A 38 14.05 16.15 19.05
C SER A 38 14.22 14.93 18.16
N ASN A 39 15.01 13.94 18.60
CA ASN A 39 15.17 12.67 17.88
C ASN A 39 13.97 11.72 18.04
N ASN A 40 13.05 11.99 18.95
CA ASN A 40 11.87 11.18 19.18
C ASN A 40 10.60 11.76 18.51
N LYS A 41 10.75 12.79 17.67
CA LYS A 41 9.66 13.15 16.75
C LYS A 41 9.60 12.06 15.70
N PRO A 42 8.45 11.35 15.54
CA PRO A 42 8.31 10.39 14.46
C PRO A 42 8.64 11.11 13.15
N ALA A 43 9.53 10.53 12.34
CA ALA A 43 9.94 11.10 11.05
C ALA A 43 8.75 11.34 10.10
N PHE A 44 7.61 10.75 10.44
CA PHE A 44 6.35 10.87 9.71
C PHE A 44 5.22 11.19 10.69
N ALA A 45 4.26 12.00 10.23
CA ALA A 45 3.01 12.19 10.97
C ALA A 45 2.34 10.84 11.24
N PRO A 46 1.75 10.63 12.43
CA PRO A 46 0.98 9.42 12.69
C PRO A 46 -0.08 9.24 11.62
N ARG A 47 -0.23 7.98 11.14
CA ARG A 47 -1.29 7.66 10.19
C ARG A 47 -2.64 7.82 10.89
N ASP A 48 -3.53 8.63 10.33
CA ASP A 48 -4.92 8.67 10.77
C ASP A 48 -5.62 7.41 10.25
N ARG A 49 -6.11 6.59 11.15
CA ARG A 49 -6.75 5.31 10.83
C ARG A 49 -8.27 5.34 10.94
N THR A 50 -8.86 6.52 11.07
CA THR A 50 -10.31 6.65 11.29
C THR A 50 -11.15 6.18 10.09
N TRP A 51 -10.59 6.23 8.88
CA TRP A 51 -11.23 5.74 7.65
C TRP A 51 -10.77 4.37 7.18
N HIS A 52 -9.77 3.76 7.85
CA HIS A 52 -9.37 2.40 7.56
C HIS A 52 -10.34 1.38 8.18
N PRO A 53 -10.44 0.17 7.62
CA PRO A 53 -11.23 -0.89 8.23
C PRO A 53 -10.77 -1.15 9.66
N LYS A 54 -11.71 -1.31 10.58
CA LYS A 54 -11.39 -1.69 11.95
C LYS A 54 -10.88 -3.12 11.98
N GLY A 55 -9.83 -3.39 12.77
CA GLY A 55 -9.30 -4.73 12.96
C GLY A 55 -10.35 -5.73 13.48
N LEU A 56 -11.30 -5.26 14.30
CA LEU A 56 -12.46 -6.04 14.73
C LEU A 56 -13.74 -5.45 14.13
N THR A 57 -14.34 -6.17 13.22
CA THR A 57 -15.64 -5.86 12.61
C THR A 57 -16.53 -7.10 12.72
N PRO A 58 -17.47 -7.17 13.71
CA PRO A 58 -18.25 -8.39 13.97
C PRO A 58 -19.02 -8.92 12.76
N ALA A 59 -19.48 -8.04 11.87
CA ALA A 59 -20.14 -8.43 10.63
C ALA A 59 -19.22 -9.11 9.61
N TYR A 60 -17.90 -9.01 9.79
CA TYR A 60 -16.90 -9.70 9.01
C TYR A 60 -16.23 -10.79 9.87
N ASN A 61 -16.69 -12.04 9.70
CA ASN A 61 -16.33 -13.16 10.57
C ASN A 61 -14.84 -13.42 10.71
N SER A 62 -14.06 -13.29 9.64
CA SER A 62 -12.60 -13.45 9.69
C SER A 62 -11.96 -12.48 10.66
N SER A 63 -12.47 -11.25 10.79
CA SER A 63 -11.93 -10.27 11.73
C SER A 63 -12.10 -10.72 13.18
N VAL A 64 -13.20 -11.41 13.51
CA VAL A 64 -13.46 -11.95 14.86
C VAL A 64 -12.46 -13.04 15.22
N LEU A 65 -12.07 -13.87 14.25
CA LEU A 65 -11.13 -14.97 14.45
C LEU A 65 -9.68 -14.50 14.64
N ARG A 66 -9.26 -13.49 13.90
CA ARG A 66 -7.86 -13.02 13.85
C ARG A 66 -7.55 -11.82 14.73
N SER A 67 -8.56 -11.05 15.16
CA SER A 67 -8.33 -9.87 15.98
C SER A 67 -7.65 -10.22 17.30
N PRO A 68 -6.69 -9.41 17.77
CA PRO A 68 -6.07 -9.59 19.07
C PRO A 68 -7.08 -9.61 20.20
N LYS A 69 -6.92 -10.54 21.14
CA LYS A 69 -7.77 -10.66 22.33
C LYS A 69 -7.27 -9.82 23.52
N ARG A 70 -6.10 -9.24 23.39
CA ARG A 70 -5.46 -8.36 24.38
C ARG A 70 -5.08 -7.04 23.73
N SER A 71 -4.95 -5.99 24.52
CA SER A 71 -4.45 -4.72 24.05
C SER A 71 -3.07 -4.86 23.41
N LEU A 72 -2.88 -4.20 22.27
CA LEU A 72 -1.58 -4.15 21.61
C LEU A 72 -0.62 -3.26 22.42
N LEU A 73 0.63 -3.70 22.54
CA LEU A 73 1.72 -2.89 23.07
C LEU A 73 2.34 -2.11 21.91
N GLN A 74 2.38 -0.79 22.06
CA GLN A 74 3.11 0.04 21.09
C GLN A 74 4.61 -0.12 21.36
N MET A 75 5.34 -0.61 20.35
CA MET A 75 6.79 -0.67 20.37
C MET A 75 7.37 0.45 19.50
N PRO A 76 8.47 1.10 19.92
CA PRO A 76 9.16 2.04 19.06
C PRO A 76 9.74 1.26 17.86
N PRO A 77 9.63 1.80 16.62
CA PRO A 77 10.21 1.16 15.46
C PRO A 77 11.73 1.09 15.58
N SER A 78 12.31 -0.06 15.26
CA SER A 78 13.75 -0.23 15.14
C SER A 78 14.25 0.21 13.76
N LEU A 79 15.58 0.38 13.60
CA LEU A 79 16.18 0.70 12.30
C LEU A 79 15.85 -0.33 11.23
N SER A 80 15.77 -1.61 11.59
CA SER A 80 15.41 -2.69 10.67
C SER A 80 13.94 -2.65 10.23
N GLU A 81 13.06 -2.02 11.00
CA GLU A 81 11.65 -1.83 10.65
C GLU A 81 11.42 -0.53 9.88
N THR A 82 12.35 0.41 9.97
CA THR A 82 12.32 1.66 9.19
C THR A 82 13.06 1.55 7.87
N SER A 83 14.01 0.60 7.74
CA SER A 83 14.69 0.25 6.50
C SER A 83 14.04 -0.99 5.91
N GLY A 84 13.17 -0.84 4.92
CA GLY A 84 12.55 -1.96 4.23
C GLY A 84 13.50 -2.72 3.33
N PRO A 85 13.07 -3.89 2.83
CA PRO A 85 13.86 -4.61 1.83
C PRO A 85 14.06 -3.73 0.60
N VAL A 86 15.32 -3.61 0.19
CA VAL A 86 15.66 -2.96 -1.07
C VAL A 86 15.34 -3.95 -2.19
N PHE A 87 14.52 -3.53 -3.15
CA PHE A 87 14.32 -4.28 -4.39
C PHE A 87 15.04 -3.56 -5.54
N ASP A 88 15.56 -4.34 -6.48
CA ASP A 88 16.19 -3.85 -7.69
C ASP A 88 15.17 -3.86 -8.84
N HIS A 89 15.20 -2.85 -9.70
CA HIS A 89 14.44 -2.81 -10.94
C HIS A 89 14.73 -4.02 -11.84
N ASN A 90 15.91 -4.61 -11.74
CA ASN A 90 16.29 -5.84 -12.43
C ASN A 90 15.57 -7.11 -11.94
N MET A 91 14.81 -7.03 -10.85
CA MET A 91 13.99 -8.16 -10.37
C MET A 91 12.70 -8.38 -11.18
N LEU A 92 12.37 -7.46 -12.08
CA LEU A 92 11.20 -7.58 -12.95
C LEU A 92 11.61 -8.21 -14.28
N GLY A 93 10.86 -9.24 -14.68
CA GLY A 93 10.93 -9.79 -16.03
C GLY A 93 10.10 -8.96 -17.00
N ASP A 94 10.40 -9.11 -18.30
CA ASP A 94 9.78 -8.35 -19.38
C ASP A 94 8.23 -8.46 -19.38
N ASN A 95 7.68 -9.59 -18.93
CA ASN A 95 6.25 -9.87 -18.94
C ASN A 95 5.59 -9.74 -17.56
N ASP A 96 6.28 -9.27 -16.54
CA ASP A 96 5.72 -9.21 -15.18
C ASP A 96 4.48 -8.32 -15.08
N ALA A 97 4.41 -7.26 -15.88
CA ALA A 97 3.26 -6.36 -15.95
C ALA A 97 2.18 -6.84 -16.94
N ASP A 98 2.42 -7.90 -17.69
CA ASP A 98 1.45 -8.49 -18.61
C ASP A 98 1.04 -9.90 -18.17
N MET A 99 0.01 -9.95 -17.32
CA MET A 99 -0.53 -11.20 -16.79
C MET A 99 -1.24 -12.05 -17.85
N LEU A 100 -1.44 -11.52 -19.07
CA LEU A 100 -1.95 -12.28 -20.20
C LEU A 100 -0.88 -13.18 -20.83
N CYS A 101 0.41 -12.87 -20.59
CA CYS A 101 1.54 -13.56 -21.19
C CYS A 101 2.48 -14.23 -20.20
N ASN A 102 2.49 -13.81 -18.91
CA ASN A 102 3.52 -14.22 -17.97
C ASN A 102 3.48 -15.68 -17.50
N ALA A 103 2.41 -16.41 -17.82
CA ALA A 103 2.25 -17.82 -17.44
C ALA A 103 1.56 -18.67 -18.50
N VAL A 104 1.58 -18.25 -19.73
CA VAL A 104 0.94 -18.97 -20.85
C VAL A 104 1.59 -20.33 -21.07
N VAL A 105 0.76 -21.37 -21.13
CA VAL A 105 1.16 -22.73 -21.46
C VAL A 105 0.72 -23.09 -22.89
N ASP A 106 -0.53 -22.75 -23.23
CA ASP A 106 -1.14 -23.08 -24.51
C ASP A 106 -2.41 -22.24 -24.70
N GLY A 107 -2.33 -21.20 -25.51
CA GLY A 107 -3.42 -20.28 -25.77
C GLY A 107 -3.53 -19.14 -24.77
N ASP A 108 -4.55 -18.33 -24.93
CA ASP A 108 -4.78 -17.14 -24.11
C ASP A 108 -5.49 -17.46 -22.78
N PRO A 109 -5.31 -16.65 -21.73
CA PRO A 109 -6.15 -16.69 -20.54
C PRO A 109 -7.63 -16.45 -20.88
N VAL A 110 -8.52 -17.18 -20.21
CA VAL A 110 -9.96 -17.05 -20.38
C VAL A 110 -10.47 -15.84 -19.61
N GLY A 111 -11.21 -14.96 -20.28
CA GLY A 111 -11.86 -13.82 -19.64
C GLY A 111 -11.83 -12.54 -20.45
N GLU A 112 -12.50 -11.52 -19.94
CA GLU A 112 -12.46 -10.16 -20.49
C GLU A 112 -11.08 -9.54 -20.21
N ARG A 113 -10.36 -9.19 -21.28
CA ARG A 113 -9.07 -8.52 -21.14
C ARG A 113 -9.24 -7.09 -20.67
N ILE A 114 -8.43 -6.69 -19.74
CA ILE A 114 -8.43 -5.32 -19.21
C ILE A 114 -7.00 -4.77 -19.08
N VAL A 115 -6.91 -3.46 -19.22
CA VAL A 115 -5.74 -2.65 -18.83
C VAL A 115 -6.10 -1.89 -17.56
N VAL A 116 -5.27 -2.01 -16.55
CA VAL A 116 -5.39 -1.19 -15.34
C VAL A 116 -4.23 -0.22 -15.32
N SER A 117 -4.54 1.06 -15.17
CA SER A 117 -3.55 2.13 -15.07
C SER A 117 -3.90 3.11 -13.97
N GLY A 118 -2.92 3.88 -13.51
CA GLY A 118 -3.12 4.89 -12.50
C GLY A 118 -1.82 5.55 -12.10
N ARG A 119 -1.88 6.30 -11.02
CA ARG A 119 -0.72 6.99 -10.45
C ARG A 119 -0.56 6.64 -8.98
N VAL A 120 0.68 6.50 -8.55
CA VAL A 120 1.03 6.43 -7.14
C VAL A 120 1.38 7.84 -6.67
N LEU A 121 0.69 8.30 -5.64
CA LEU A 121 0.76 9.66 -5.13
C LEU A 121 1.03 9.67 -3.62
N ASP A 122 1.66 10.73 -3.12
CA ASP A 122 1.71 11.00 -1.69
C ASP A 122 0.50 11.83 -1.21
N GLU A 123 0.50 12.19 0.07
CA GLU A 123 -0.55 12.99 0.73
C GLU A 123 -0.75 14.40 0.14
N TYR A 124 0.25 14.89 -0.62
CA TYR A 124 0.21 16.21 -1.29
C TYR A 124 -0.07 16.08 -2.79
N ALA A 125 -0.53 14.91 -3.24
CA ALA A 125 -0.76 14.57 -4.65
C ALA A 125 0.51 14.63 -5.53
N ARG A 126 1.72 14.49 -4.93
CA ARG A 126 2.97 14.44 -5.66
C ARG A 126 3.22 13.00 -6.15
N PRO A 127 3.67 12.83 -7.41
CA PRO A 127 3.99 11.51 -7.94
C PRO A 127 5.09 10.81 -7.15
N GLN A 128 4.93 9.49 -6.97
CA GLN A 128 5.91 8.64 -6.33
C GLN A 128 6.50 7.67 -7.37
N ALA A 129 7.77 7.89 -7.71
CA ALA A 129 8.52 7.06 -8.64
C ALA A 129 9.14 5.84 -7.97
N GLY A 130 9.36 4.77 -8.74
CA GLY A 130 10.09 3.60 -8.28
C GLY A 130 9.34 2.76 -7.23
N VAL A 131 8.04 2.89 -7.13
CA VAL A 131 7.22 2.06 -6.24
C VAL A 131 6.95 0.73 -6.91
N LEU A 132 7.39 -0.37 -6.29
CA LEU A 132 7.03 -1.72 -6.72
C LEU A 132 5.59 -2.01 -6.34
N ILE A 133 4.82 -2.51 -7.29
CA ILE A 133 3.43 -2.91 -7.14
C ILE A 133 3.32 -4.38 -7.50
N GLU A 134 3.04 -5.21 -6.51
CA GLU A 134 2.64 -6.61 -6.72
C GLU A 134 1.13 -6.68 -6.87
N VAL A 135 0.68 -7.47 -7.82
CA VAL A 135 -0.73 -7.63 -8.19
C VAL A 135 -1.10 -9.10 -8.06
N TRP A 136 -2.24 -9.42 -7.40
CA TRP A 136 -2.77 -10.78 -7.43
C TRP A 136 -4.30 -10.77 -7.46
N GLN A 137 -4.86 -11.78 -8.11
CA GLN A 137 -6.30 -11.88 -8.33
C GLN A 137 -6.77 -13.31 -8.61
N ALA A 138 -8.07 -13.54 -8.53
CA ALA A 138 -8.72 -14.72 -9.04
C ALA A 138 -8.77 -14.70 -10.58
N ASN A 139 -8.97 -15.85 -11.22
CA ASN A 139 -9.27 -15.94 -12.64
C ASN A 139 -10.69 -15.44 -12.97
N ALA A 140 -11.08 -15.47 -14.24
CA ALA A 140 -12.41 -15.04 -14.67
C ALA A 140 -13.57 -15.86 -14.04
N GLY A 141 -13.31 -17.09 -13.60
CA GLY A 141 -14.27 -17.91 -12.86
C GLY A 141 -14.32 -17.64 -11.36
N GLY A 142 -13.53 -16.71 -10.85
CA GLY A 142 -13.45 -16.38 -9.42
C GLY A 142 -12.57 -17.34 -8.61
N ARG A 143 -11.67 -18.10 -9.25
CA ARG A 143 -10.79 -19.05 -8.56
C ARG A 143 -9.34 -18.59 -8.54
N TYR A 144 -8.72 -18.64 -7.35
CA TYR A 144 -7.29 -18.41 -7.19
C TYR A 144 -6.46 -19.66 -7.49
N ARG A 145 -5.29 -19.47 -8.08
CA ARG A 145 -4.28 -20.53 -8.19
C ARG A 145 -3.53 -20.69 -6.85
N HIS A 146 -4.25 -21.16 -5.85
CA HIS A 146 -3.70 -21.35 -4.52
C HIS A 146 -4.18 -22.67 -3.92
N VAL A 147 -3.30 -23.38 -3.19
CA VAL A 147 -3.57 -24.70 -2.60
C VAL A 147 -4.73 -24.72 -1.61
N ARG A 148 -5.03 -23.60 -0.97
CA ARG A 148 -6.13 -23.46 -0.01
C ARG A 148 -7.46 -23.03 -0.64
N ASP A 149 -7.46 -22.68 -1.93
CA ASP A 149 -8.70 -22.33 -2.59
C ASP A 149 -9.43 -23.60 -3.02
N GLY A 150 -10.53 -23.90 -2.33
CA GLY A 150 -11.41 -25.04 -2.60
C GLY A 150 -12.60 -24.72 -3.48
N TYR A 151 -12.70 -23.51 -4.05
CA TYR A 151 -13.81 -23.16 -4.91
C TYR A 151 -13.85 -24.01 -6.18
N LEU A 152 -15.05 -24.45 -6.59
CA LEU A 152 -15.21 -25.45 -7.64
C LEU A 152 -15.07 -24.91 -9.07
N ALA A 153 -14.92 -23.60 -9.26
CA ALA A 153 -14.63 -23.06 -10.58
C ALA A 153 -13.32 -23.65 -11.15
N PRO A 154 -13.20 -23.86 -12.47
CA PRO A 154 -11.99 -24.42 -13.05
C PRO A 154 -10.80 -23.48 -12.90
N LEU A 155 -9.61 -24.07 -12.74
CA LEU A 155 -8.35 -23.32 -12.87
C LEU A 155 -8.06 -23.06 -14.35
N ASP A 156 -7.62 -21.85 -14.64
CA ASP A 156 -7.08 -21.51 -15.96
C ASP A 156 -5.58 -21.81 -16.00
N LYS A 157 -5.15 -22.71 -16.86
CA LYS A 157 -3.74 -23.11 -17.00
C LYS A 157 -2.86 -22.00 -17.57
N ASN A 158 -3.46 -21.08 -18.32
CA ASN A 158 -2.78 -19.97 -18.99
C ASN A 158 -2.74 -18.68 -18.18
N PHE A 159 -3.27 -18.70 -16.95
CA PHE A 159 -3.34 -17.52 -16.07
C PHE A 159 -2.67 -17.78 -14.73
N SER A 160 -1.62 -17.02 -14.39
CA SER A 160 -0.96 -17.12 -13.10
C SER A 160 -1.78 -16.54 -11.96
N GLY A 161 -2.54 -15.50 -12.24
CA GLY A 161 -3.21 -14.66 -11.25
C GLY A 161 -2.27 -13.73 -10.50
N TYR A 162 -1.02 -13.55 -10.94
CA TYR A 162 0.01 -12.74 -10.30
C TYR A 162 0.81 -11.94 -11.32
N GLY A 163 1.14 -10.70 -10.98
CA GLY A 163 1.98 -9.82 -11.78
C GLY A 163 2.68 -8.76 -10.93
N ARG A 164 3.59 -8.01 -11.54
CA ARG A 164 4.33 -6.92 -10.90
C ARG A 164 4.59 -5.80 -11.89
N CYS A 165 4.56 -4.57 -11.39
CA CYS A 165 5.02 -3.39 -12.15
C CYS A 165 5.69 -2.38 -11.23
N ILE A 166 6.37 -1.40 -11.80
CA ILE A 166 7.01 -0.31 -11.07
C ILE A 166 6.48 1.02 -11.61
N SER A 167 6.21 1.97 -10.70
CA SER A 167 5.81 3.31 -11.11
C SER A 167 6.96 4.08 -11.76
N ASP A 168 6.67 4.79 -12.85
CA ASP A 168 7.62 5.64 -13.58
C ASP A 168 7.97 6.94 -12.80
N GLU A 169 8.80 7.80 -13.40
CA GLU A 169 9.22 9.09 -12.83
C GLU A 169 8.05 10.03 -12.55
N ARG A 170 6.92 9.83 -13.22
CA ARG A 170 5.67 10.60 -13.04
C ARG A 170 4.67 9.89 -12.14
N GLY A 171 5.10 8.80 -11.50
CA GLY A 171 4.27 7.97 -10.64
C GLY A 171 3.27 7.09 -11.40
N ASN A 172 3.28 7.07 -12.73
CA ASN A 172 2.33 6.23 -13.48
C ASN A 172 2.72 4.76 -13.39
N TYR A 173 1.71 3.92 -13.32
CA TYR A 173 1.85 2.47 -13.43
C TYR A 173 0.77 1.90 -14.37
N SER A 174 1.04 0.75 -14.94
CA SER A 174 0.07 0.02 -15.75
C SER A 174 0.38 -1.47 -15.75
N PHE A 175 -0.66 -2.28 -15.84
CA PHE A 175 -0.55 -3.72 -16.07
C PHE A 175 -1.75 -4.22 -16.89
N ARG A 176 -1.55 -5.34 -17.59
CA ARG A 176 -2.59 -6.04 -18.37
C ARG A 176 -3.00 -7.32 -17.67
N THR A 177 -4.30 -7.58 -17.64
CA THR A 177 -4.84 -8.79 -17.02
C THR A 177 -6.22 -9.13 -17.60
N ILE A 178 -6.86 -10.15 -17.04
CA ILE A 178 -8.29 -10.41 -17.25
C ILE A 178 -9.10 -9.85 -16.11
N ARG A 179 -10.35 -9.46 -16.34
CA ARG A 179 -11.27 -9.10 -15.27
C ARG A 179 -11.55 -10.31 -14.39
N PRO A 180 -11.27 -10.26 -13.07
CA PRO A 180 -11.54 -11.39 -12.18
C PRO A 180 -13.04 -11.63 -12.03
N GLY A 181 -13.43 -12.88 -11.82
CA GLY A 181 -14.81 -13.22 -11.45
C GLY A 181 -15.06 -13.00 -9.96
N PRO A 182 -16.33 -12.77 -9.57
CA PRO A 182 -16.74 -12.82 -8.17
C PRO A 182 -16.66 -14.27 -7.66
N TYR A 183 -16.55 -14.43 -6.33
CA TYR A 183 -16.51 -15.77 -5.74
C TYR A 183 -17.26 -15.86 -4.42
N PRO A 184 -17.72 -17.09 -4.04
CA PRO A 184 -18.38 -17.30 -2.76
C PRO A 184 -17.39 -17.12 -1.60
N PHE A 185 -17.86 -16.47 -0.56
CA PHE A 185 -17.06 -16.17 0.61
C PHE A 185 -17.83 -16.54 1.88
N PRO A 186 -17.30 -17.44 2.74
CA PRO A 186 -17.97 -17.82 3.97
C PRO A 186 -17.90 -16.67 5.01
N ASN A 187 -19.04 -16.04 5.30
CA ASN A 187 -19.13 -14.96 6.28
C ASN A 187 -20.45 -15.03 7.06
N ASN A 188 -20.51 -15.87 8.10
CA ASN A 188 -21.71 -16.08 8.92
C ASN A 188 -22.95 -16.48 8.10
N GLY A 189 -22.74 -17.12 6.97
CA GLY A 189 -23.74 -17.51 6.00
C GLY A 189 -23.24 -17.36 4.57
N PRO A 190 -24.08 -17.62 3.56
CA PRO A 190 -23.73 -17.46 2.17
C PRO A 190 -23.48 -15.98 1.85
N ALA A 191 -22.28 -15.67 1.38
CA ALA A 191 -21.88 -14.35 0.93
C ALA A 191 -21.01 -14.47 -0.33
N TRP A 192 -20.87 -13.37 -1.06
CA TRP A 192 -20.06 -13.29 -2.27
C TRP A 192 -19.12 -12.10 -2.19
N ARG A 193 -17.90 -12.28 -2.67
CA ARG A 193 -16.99 -11.19 -2.94
C ARG A 193 -17.25 -10.63 -4.34
N PRO A 194 -17.32 -9.30 -4.53
CA PRO A 194 -17.30 -8.68 -5.87
C PRO A 194 -16.00 -9.00 -6.59
N ALA A 195 -15.96 -8.76 -7.90
CA ALA A 195 -14.73 -8.73 -8.66
C ALA A 195 -13.75 -7.74 -8.04
N HIS A 196 -12.51 -8.17 -7.76
CA HIS A 196 -11.49 -7.31 -7.16
C HIS A 196 -10.08 -7.79 -7.49
N ILE A 197 -9.14 -6.86 -7.42
CA ILE A 197 -7.71 -7.11 -7.60
C ILE A 197 -6.99 -6.61 -6.36
N HIS A 198 -6.12 -7.41 -5.81
CA HIS A 198 -5.26 -7.05 -4.68
C HIS A 198 -3.97 -6.39 -5.15
N LEU A 199 -3.48 -5.45 -4.37
CA LEU A 199 -2.24 -4.75 -4.59
C LEU A 199 -1.39 -4.74 -3.32
N SER A 200 -0.08 -4.93 -3.46
CA SER A 200 0.90 -4.73 -2.40
C SER A 200 1.98 -3.78 -2.92
N LEU A 201 2.12 -2.63 -2.29
CA LEU A 201 3.04 -1.58 -2.70
C LEU A 201 4.24 -1.53 -1.77
N PHE A 202 5.42 -1.36 -2.35
CA PHE A 202 6.67 -1.21 -1.62
C PHE A 202 7.40 0.04 -2.10
N GLY A 203 7.75 0.93 -1.17
CA GLY A 203 8.54 2.11 -1.47
C GLY A 203 10.02 1.80 -1.72
N ALA A 204 10.71 2.69 -2.45
CA ALA A 204 12.10 2.49 -2.85
C ALA A 204 13.11 2.55 -1.69
N ALA A 205 12.81 3.25 -0.59
CA ALA A 205 13.80 3.49 0.48
C ALA A 205 13.31 3.15 1.88
N PHE A 206 12.01 3.04 2.10
CA PHE A 206 11.42 2.77 3.40
C PHE A 206 10.34 1.71 3.23
N ALA A 207 10.26 0.79 4.19
CA ALA A 207 9.26 -0.27 4.25
C ALA A 207 7.83 0.27 4.44
N GLN A 208 7.46 1.29 3.69
CA GLN A 208 6.08 1.70 3.65
C GLN A 208 5.33 0.75 2.73
N ARG A 209 4.80 -0.29 3.31
CA ARG A 209 3.95 -1.24 2.62
C ARG A 209 2.50 -0.78 2.72
N LEU A 210 1.85 -0.64 1.58
CA LEU A 210 0.41 -0.57 1.48
C LEU A 210 -0.08 -1.88 0.87
N VAL A 211 -0.91 -2.62 1.60
CA VAL A 211 -1.67 -3.73 1.05
C VAL A 211 -3.11 -3.28 0.93
N THR A 212 -3.67 -3.37 -0.25
CA THR A 212 -5.03 -2.93 -0.54
C THR A 212 -5.67 -3.81 -1.62
N GLN A 213 -6.91 -3.55 -1.92
CA GLN A 213 -7.63 -4.14 -3.03
C GLN A 213 -8.54 -3.08 -3.64
N PHE A 214 -8.81 -3.19 -4.91
CA PHE A 214 -9.78 -2.32 -5.58
C PHE A 214 -10.88 -3.15 -6.25
N TYR A 215 -12.00 -2.48 -6.44
CA TYR A 215 -13.22 -3.02 -7.04
C TYR A 215 -13.52 -2.29 -8.34
N PHE A 216 -14.40 -2.82 -9.14
CA PHE A 216 -14.75 -2.26 -10.44
C PHE A 216 -16.03 -1.44 -10.35
N GLU A 217 -16.03 -0.26 -10.95
CA GLU A 217 -17.20 0.60 -11.03
C GLU A 217 -18.43 -0.16 -11.56
N GLY A 218 -19.58 0.05 -10.90
CA GLY A 218 -20.85 -0.55 -11.31
C GLY A 218 -21.08 -2.00 -10.84
N ASP A 219 -20.12 -2.65 -10.13
CA ASP A 219 -20.35 -4.00 -9.61
C ASP A 219 -21.39 -3.99 -8.48
N PRO A 220 -22.56 -4.64 -8.65
CA PRO A 220 -23.64 -4.60 -7.67
C PRO A 220 -23.30 -5.33 -6.35
N LEU A 221 -22.30 -6.20 -6.33
CA LEU A 221 -21.88 -6.95 -5.16
C LEU A 221 -21.08 -6.11 -4.16
N ILE A 222 -20.53 -4.96 -4.56
CA ILE A 222 -19.73 -4.09 -3.69
C ILE A 222 -20.48 -3.75 -2.40
N ARG A 223 -21.73 -3.33 -2.50
CA ARG A 223 -22.58 -2.96 -1.35
C ARG A 223 -22.89 -4.11 -0.40
N HIS A 224 -22.72 -5.35 -0.84
CA HIS A 224 -22.98 -6.57 -0.07
C HIS A 224 -21.70 -7.22 0.47
N CYS A 225 -20.54 -6.69 0.13
CA CYS A 225 -19.27 -7.24 0.56
C CYS A 225 -18.96 -6.85 2.02
N ALA A 226 -18.80 -7.84 2.90
CA ALA A 226 -18.52 -7.61 4.31
C ALA A 226 -17.18 -6.88 4.52
N ILE A 227 -16.21 -7.06 3.63
CA ILE A 227 -14.90 -6.39 3.69
C ILE A 227 -15.04 -4.92 3.33
N VAL A 228 -15.77 -4.59 2.26
CA VAL A 228 -16.08 -3.19 1.91
C VAL A 228 -16.83 -2.50 3.04
N ASN A 229 -17.82 -3.18 3.60
CA ASN A 229 -18.65 -2.65 4.69
C ASN A 229 -17.90 -2.51 6.03
N ALA A 230 -16.67 -3.04 6.14
CA ALA A 230 -15.78 -2.77 7.27
C ALA A 230 -15.16 -1.36 7.19
N VAL A 231 -15.16 -0.73 6.02
CA VAL A 231 -14.76 0.67 5.81
C VAL A 231 -15.98 1.55 6.11
N SER A 232 -15.90 2.32 7.19
CA SER A 232 -17.04 3.10 7.68
C SER A 232 -17.30 4.41 6.93
N ASP A 233 -16.27 4.95 6.27
CA ASP A 233 -16.35 6.19 5.50
C ASP A 233 -16.68 5.91 4.02
N PRO A 234 -17.85 6.35 3.51
CA PRO A 234 -18.21 6.15 2.11
C PRO A 234 -17.21 6.76 1.12
N ALA A 235 -16.58 7.90 1.48
CA ALA A 235 -15.54 8.49 0.64
C ALA A 235 -14.28 7.63 0.59
N ALA A 236 -13.98 6.88 1.65
CA ALA A 236 -12.90 5.89 1.65
C ALA A 236 -13.25 4.68 0.77
N VAL A 237 -14.49 4.22 0.79
CA VAL A 237 -14.96 3.17 -0.13
C VAL A 237 -14.84 3.62 -1.58
N ASP A 238 -15.21 4.86 -1.89
CA ASP A 238 -15.10 5.41 -3.26
C ASP A 238 -13.65 5.41 -3.77
N ARG A 239 -12.67 5.60 -2.88
CA ARG A 239 -11.23 5.49 -3.20
C ARG A 239 -10.74 4.06 -3.47
N LEU A 240 -11.58 3.06 -3.27
CA LEU A 240 -11.31 1.66 -3.64
C LEU A 240 -11.95 1.25 -4.97
N ILE A 241 -12.58 2.18 -5.70
CA ILE A 241 -13.28 1.88 -6.95
C ILE A 241 -12.43 2.31 -8.15
N ALA A 242 -12.03 1.34 -8.95
CA ALA A 242 -11.44 1.62 -10.26
C ALA A 242 -12.52 2.08 -11.23
N ARG A 243 -12.28 3.21 -11.90
CA ARG A 243 -13.21 3.84 -12.83
C ARG A 243 -12.97 3.35 -14.23
N LEU A 244 -14.04 3.12 -14.98
CA LEU A 244 -13.96 2.79 -16.40
C LEU A 244 -13.32 3.98 -17.16
N ASP A 245 -12.29 3.69 -17.95
CA ASP A 245 -11.49 4.65 -18.71
C ASP A 245 -11.51 4.27 -20.19
N LEU A 246 -12.54 4.71 -20.88
CA LEU A 246 -12.74 4.38 -22.30
C LEU A 246 -11.70 5.03 -23.21
N ASP A 247 -11.09 6.13 -22.79
CA ASP A 247 -10.08 6.84 -23.59
C ASP A 247 -8.76 6.03 -23.70
N ASN A 248 -8.47 5.21 -22.70
CA ASN A 248 -7.30 4.32 -22.66
C ASN A 248 -7.64 2.85 -22.99
N ALA A 249 -8.88 2.55 -23.37
CA ALA A 249 -9.26 1.22 -23.84
C ALA A 249 -8.54 0.86 -25.15
N VAL A 250 -8.21 -0.43 -25.31
CA VAL A 250 -7.64 -0.94 -26.57
C VAL A 250 -8.78 -1.43 -27.45
N PRO A 251 -9.06 -0.78 -28.59
CA PRO A 251 -10.19 -1.13 -29.46
C PRO A 251 -10.14 -2.61 -29.86
N PHE A 252 -11.28 -3.29 -29.74
CA PHE A 252 -11.48 -4.71 -30.05
C PHE A 252 -10.64 -5.71 -29.24
N ASP A 253 -9.90 -5.25 -28.18
CA ASP A 253 -9.07 -6.13 -27.36
C ASP A 253 -9.38 -5.99 -25.86
N ALA A 254 -9.24 -4.80 -25.26
CA ALA A 254 -9.32 -4.65 -23.83
C ALA A 254 -10.03 -3.36 -23.37
N LEU A 255 -10.88 -3.47 -22.38
CA LEU A 255 -11.35 -2.31 -21.63
C LEU A 255 -10.23 -1.76 -20.73
N ALA A 256 -10.26 -0.47 -20.42
CA ALA A 256 -9.33 0.10 -19.47
C ALA A 256 -10.04 0.58 -18.21
N TYR A 257 -9.33 0.48 -17.09
CA TYR A 257 -9.75 0.98 -15.79
C TYR A 257 -8.65 1.83 -15.18
N ARG A 258 -9.06 2.95 -14.55
CA ARG A 258 -8.15 3.84 -13.85
C ARG A 258 -8.31 3.67 -12.34
N PHE A 259 -7.17 3.47 -11.66
CA PHE A 259 -7.09 3.38 -10.21
C PHE A 259 -5.87 4.15 -9.69
N ASP A 260 -6.09 5.35 -9.14
CA ASP A 260 -5.02 6.14 -8.52
C ASP A 260 -4.82 5.71 -7.05
N ILE A 261 -3.58 5.61 -6.60
CA ILE A 261 -3.21 5.14 -5.27
C ILE A 261 -2.58 6.29 -4.50
N VAL A 262 -3.13 6.60 -3.34
CA VAL A 262 -2.58 7.60 -2.42
C VAL A 262 -2.01 6.89 -1.21
N LEU A 263 -0.70 7.05 -0.97
CA LEU A 263 0.03 6.26 0.04
C LEU A 263 -0.22 6.71 1.48
N ARG A 264 -0.60 7.96 1.70
CA ARG A 264 -0.74 8.55 3.04
C ARG A 264 -1.74 9.71 3.04
N GLY A 265 -2.11 10.14 4.25
CA GLY A 265 -2.87 11.35 4.49
C GLY A 265 -4.38 11.15 4.43
N ARG A 266 -5.12 12.26 4.46
CA ARG A 266 -6.58 12.23 4.54
C ARG A 266 -7.27 11.56 3.35
N ASN A 267 -6.62 11.61 2.19
CA ASN A 267 -7.12 10.99 0.95
C ASN A 267 -6.43 9.65 0.67
N GLU A 268 -5.78 9.05 1.67
CA GLU A 268 -5.10 7.77 1.55
C GLU A 268 -6.04 6.69 1.04
N THR A 269 -5.54 5.85 0.14
CA THR A 269 -6.23 4.63 -0.27
C THR A 269 -6.32 3.70 0.94
N PRO A 270 -7.51 3.25 1.34
CA PRO A 270 -7.66 2.32 2.46
C PRO A 270 -6.87 1.04 2.23
N PHE A 271 -6.21 0.53 3.27
CA PHE A 271 -5.51 -0.74 3.18
C PHE A 271 -6.42 -1.92 3.51
N ASP A 272 -6.03 -3.10 3.02
CA ASP A 272 -6.74 -4.34 3.26
C ASP A 272 -6.54 -4.80 4.72
N ALA A 273 -7.64 -5.02 5.42
CA ALA A 273 -7.63 -5.52 6.79
C ALA A 273 -7.17 -7.00 6.89
N GLU A 274 -7.06 -7.71 5.77
CA GLU A 274 -6.66 -9.12 5.77
C GLU A 274 -5.19 -9.34 6.12
N HIS A 275 -4.36 -8.28 6.03
CA HIS A 275 -2.90 -8.38 6.15
C HIS A 275 -2.31 -7.44 7.21
N GLY A 276 -3.13 -6.91 8.11
CA GLY A 276 -2.69 -6.05 9.20
C GLY A 276 -2.44 -6.77 10.52
#